data_e5296a9f37b86dd1e1f9b3317a6d450e
#
_entry.id   e5296a9f37b86dd1e1f9b3317a6d450e
#
_cell.length_a   1.000
_cell.length_b   1.000
_cell.length_c   1.000
_cell.angle_alpha   90.00
_cell.angle_beta   90.00
_cell.angle_gamma   90.00
#
_symmetry.space_group_name_H-M   'P 1'
#
loop_
_entity.id
_entity.type
_entity.pdbx_description
1 polymer ?
#
loop_
_entity_poly.entity_id
_entity_poly.type
_entity_poly.pdbx_seq_one_letter_code
_entity_poly.pdbx_strand_id
1 'polypeptide(L)'
;MASPQITLILALISADLLQAQTPAPVRLSFADAVRQATGQSQSAPPAVVIAGFRTDAASARVRQARAGLLPSLSLSGSWANRSFNSKAQGISFPGVPTVIGPFNAYDGRVQLRQTLFDFSNLGRVNAAKSQASAAGAERSAVVEASAQNVALAYARATRAQAVVAARQADSSLAAELLTVAIAQQRAGVSASIDVTRSKTQLAEAAGRLVVAENQLDRAKIDLARSLGLDPASPVELTDTLSAAMGVADVPADRSAAVAQAVIARPDLAAELARGAAARTSVSAISAERLPRLELEADYGLSGVRMPDAIGTRQVAVQVTVPILDGFRREGRISEQQAVLRESEVRLRDLRLQVAADVDGALLDLRSAGAQQMIATERLQLAAQEVSQARQRFQAGVAGNIEVITAQESLLRARDADIDARFAAVSARIALARSMGSARTLH
;
A
#
# COMPACT_ATOMS: atom_id res chain seq x y z
N MET A 1 -9.97 -10.61 75.69
CA MET A 1 -11.38 -10.68 75.27
C MET A 1 -11.70 -9.39 74.51
N ALA A 2 -11.56 -9.39 73.23
CA ALA A 2 -12.05 -8.36 72.33
C ALA A 2 -12.25 -8.98 70.92
N SER A 3 -13.48 -9.07 70.45
CA SER A 3 -13.89 -9.55 69.13
C SER A 3 -13.66 -8.44 68.08
N PRO A 4 -13.10 -8.77 66.93
CA PRO A 4 -13.08 -7.82 65.82
C PRO A 4 -14.37 -7.89 65.00
N GLN A 5 -15.02 -6.75 64.90
CA GLN A 5 -16.17 -6.55 63.99
C GLN A 5 -15.67 -6.55 62.54
N ILE A 6 -16.21 -7.48 61.77
CA ILE A 6 -16.03 -7.57 60.33
C ILE A 6 -16.97 -6.52 59.70
N THR A 7 -16.39 -5.42 59.21
CA THR A 7 -17.10 -4.42 58.43
C THR A 7 -17.23 -4.88 56.98
N LEU A 8 -18.41 -5.31 56.58
CA LEU A 8 -18.78 -5.70 55.22
C LEU A 8 -18.86 -4.44 54.34
N ILE A 9 -17.86 -4.14 53.53
CA ILE A 9 -17.91 -3.10 52.51
C ILE A 9 -18.62 -3.70 51.29
N LEU A 10 -19.90 -3.34 51.13
CA LEU A 10 -20.65 -3.59 49.88
C LEU A 10 -20.14 -2.62 48.83
N ALA A 11 -19.25 -3.08 47.96
CA ALA A 11 -18.89 -2.34 46.76
C ALA A 11 -20.07 -2.42 45.77
N LEU A 12 -20.81 -1.33 45.61
CA LEU A 12 -21.71 -1.12 44.48
C LEU A 12 -20.86 -1.09 43.20
N ILE A 13 -20.86 -2.20 42.49
CA ILE A 13 -20.42 -2.23 41.09
C ILE A 13 -21.55 -1.59 40.29
N SER A 14 -21.43 -0.28 40.05
CA SER A 14 -22.17 0.39 38.99
C SER A 14 -21.75 -0.23 37.66
N ALA A 15 -22.58 -1.12 37.16
CA ALA A 15 -22.51 -1.57 35.78
C ALA A 15 -22.85 -0.37 34.88
N ASP A 16 -21.86 0.41 34.51
CA ASP A 16 -21.95 1.28 33.35
C ASP A 16 -22.20 0.35 32.16
N LEU A 17 -23.48 0.27 31.78
CA LEU A 17 -23.90 -0.23 30.48
C LEU A 17 -23.11 0.61 29.45
N LEU A 18 -22.00 0.03 28.95
CA LEU A 18 -21.40 0.46 27.71
C LEU A 18 -22.50 0.32 26.64
N GLN A 19 -23.29 1.36 26.49
CA GLN A 19 -24.03 1.56 25.25
C GLN A 19 -22.95 1.57 24.17
N ALA A 20 -22.91 0.51 23.40
CA ALA A 20 -22.15 0.48 22.17
C ALA A 20 -22.68 1.62 21.30
N GLN A 21 -22.07 2.79 21.44
CA GLN A 21 -22.34 3.93 20.55
C GLN A 21 -21.98 3.42 19.17
N THR A 22 -23.00 3.22 18.33
CA THR A 22 -22.78 3.00 16.90
C THR A 22 -21.87 4.14 16.45
N PRO A 23 -20.66 3.82 15.95
CA PRO A 23 -19.72 4.87 15.57
C PRO A 23 -20.40 5.79 14.58
N ALA A 24 -20.24 7.10 14.79
CA ALA A 24 -20.81 8.09 13.88
C ALA A 24 -20.34 7.80 12.45
N PRO A 25 -21.22 7.92 11.44
CA PRO A 25 -20.84 7.61 10.06
C PRO A 25 -19.72 8.54 9.61
N VAL A 26 -18.69 7.93 9.03
CA VAL A 26 -17.57 8.66 8.43
C VAL A 26 -18.06 9.24 7.11
N ARG A 27 -18.31 10.56 7.09
CA ARG A 27 -18.64 11.28 5.85
C ARG A 27 -17.39 11.45 5.01
N LEU A 28 -17.45 11.01 3.78
CA LEU A 28 -16.29 10.96 2.91
C LEU A 28 -16.63 11.52 1.53
N SER A 29 -15.87 12.52 1.09
CA SER A 29 -15.85 12.98 -0.29
C SER A 29 -14.77 12.25 -1.09
N PHE A 30 -14.83 12.32 -2.42
CA PHE A 30 -13.80 11.75 -3.30
C PHE A 30 -12.42 12.34 -2.99
N ALA A 31 -12.34 13.67 -2.84
CA ALA A 31 -11.10 14.36 -2.51
C ALA A 31 -10.56 13.97 -1.12
N ASP A 32 -11.44 13.79 -0.12
CA ASP A 32 -11.04 13.34 1.21
C ASP A 32 -10.50 11.91 1.17
N ALA A 33 -11.15 11.02 0.44
CA ALA A 33 -10.72 9.64 0.27
C ALA A 33 -9.32 9.57 -0.37
N VAL A 34 -9.08 10.34 -1.44
CA VAL A 34 -7.76 10.41 -2.09
C VAL A 34 -6.70 10.99 -1.15
N ARG A 35 -7.01 12.07 -0.41
CA ARG A 35 -6.09 12.64 0.59
C ARG A 35 -5.74 11.63 1.68
N GLN A 36 -6.73 10.90 2.20
CA GLN A 36 -6.49 9.87 3.22
C GLN A 36 -5.59 8.76 2.67
N ALA A 37 -5.74 8.40 1.39
CA ALA A 37 -4.90 7.40 0.71
C ALA A 37 -3.42 7.79 0.65
N THR A 38 -3.08 9.08 0.72
CA THR A 38 -1.69 9.55 0.71
C THR A 38 -0.97 9.41 2.07
N GLY A 39 -1.68 9.00 3.11
CA GLY A 39 -1.12 8.81 4.45
C GLY A 39 -0.95 10.10 5.25
N GLN A 40 -1.63 11.19 4.88
CA GLN A 40 -1.64 12.45 5.61
C GLN A 40 -2.68 12.48 6.75
N SER A 41 -3.46 11.41 6.91
CA SER A 41 -4.48 11.26 7.96
C SER A 41 -4.05 10.24 9.03
N GLN A 42 -4.73 10.25 10.18
CA GLN A 42 -4.51 9.27 11.27
C GLN A 42 -4.78 7.81 10.84
N SER A 43 -5.64 7.60 9.84
CA SER A 43 -5.90 6.31 9.21
C SER A 43 -5.25 6.31 7.83
N ALA A 44 -4.10 5.67 7.70
CA ALA A 44 -3.43 5.50 6.41
C ALA A 44 -3.65 4.08 5.89
N PRO A 45 -3.77 3.88 4.56
CA PRO A 45 -3.84 2.55 3.97
C PRO A 45 -2.66 1.66 4.42
N PRO A 46 -2.90 0.40 4.77
CA PRO A 46 -1.85 -0.49 5.29
C PRO A 46 -0.63 -0.58 4.38
N ALA A 47 -0.82 -0.54 3.05
CA ALA A 47 0.27 -0.55 2.08
C ALA A 47 1.22 0.65 2.24
N VAL A 48 0.68 1.86 2.51
CA VAL A 48 1.46 3.09 2.71
C VAL A 48 2.22 3.04 4.04
N VAL A 49 1.59 2.51 5.10
CA VAL A 49 2.23 2.32 6.42
C VAL A 49 3.39 1.33 6.31
N ILE A 50 3.18 0.18 5.65
CA ILE A 50 4.21 -0.83 5.41
C ILE A 50 5.38 -0.23 4.61
N ALA A 51 5.10 0.57 3.58
CA ALA A 51 6.14 1.25 2.81
C ALA A 51 6.92 2.27 3.66
N GLY A 52 6.25 2.94 4.61
CA GLY A 52 6.88 3.78 5.63
C GLY A 52 7.90 3.00 6.46
N PHE A 53 7.49 1.89 7.06
CA PHE A 53 8.39 1.04 7.85
C PHE A 53 9.57 0.47 7.05
N ARG A 54 9.39 0.19 5.75
CA ARG A 54 10.51 -0.20 4.87
C ARG A 54 11.53 0.94 4.71
N THR A 55 11.06 2.18 4.61
CA THR A 55 11.93 3.38 4.58
C THR A 55 12.67 3.56 5.91
N ASP A 56 11.99 3.34 7.05
CA ASP A 56 12.61 3.41 8.37
C ASP A 56 13.66 2.31 8.55
N ALA A 57 13.37 1.09 8.11
CA ALA A 57 14.33 0.00 8.12
C ALA A 57 15.56 0.31 7.24
N ALA A 58 15.37 0.91 6.06
CA ALA A 58 16.48 1.31 5.21
C ALA A 58 17.32 2.42 5.85
N SER A 59 16.70 3.41 6.51
CA SER A 59 17.41 4.46 7.25
C SER A 59 18.16 3.92 8.47
N ALA A 60 17.62 2.89 9.14
CA ALA A 60 18.33 2.19 10.20
C ALA A 60 19.59 1.47 9.68
N ARG A 61 19.53 0.87 8.48
CA ARG A 61 20.72 0.29 7.83
C ARG A 61 21.80 1.33 7.53
N VAL A 62 21.41 2.58 7.21
CA VAL A 62 22.39 3.68 7.09
C VAL A 62 23.10 3.93 8.42
N ARG A 63 22.37 3.93 9.55
CA ARG A 63 22.97 4.07 10.89
C ARG A 63 23.90 2.90 11.20
N GLN A 64 23.51 1.65 10.87
CA GLN A 64 24.35 0.48 11.01
C GLN A 64 25.65 0.58 10.18
N ALA A 65 25.54 1.02 8.92
CA ALA A 65 26.72 1.20 8.08
C ALA A 65 27.66 2.29 8.65
N ARG A 66 27.11 3.39 9.20
CA ARG A 66 27.89 4.45 9.87
C ARG A 66 28.58 3.94 11.13
N ALA A 67 27.99 3.01 11.86
CA ALA A 67 28.60 2.44 13.06
C ALA A 67 29.95 1.78 12.78
N GLY A 68 30.19 1.28 11.54
CA GLY A 68 31.49 0.77 11.12
C GLY A 68 32.60 1.83 11.05
N LEU A 69 32.26 3.13 11.13
CA LEU A 69 33.21 4.25 11.19
C LEU A 69 33.44 4.76 12.62
N LEU A 70 32.64 4.27 13.59
CA LEU A 70 32.72 4.70 14.98
C LEU A 70 33.55 3.71 15.81
N PRO A 71 34.11 4.14 16.95
CA PRO A 71 34.78 3.21 17.87
C PRO A 71 33.82 2.19 18.44
N SER A 72 34.26 0.95 18.51
CA SER A 72 33.58 -0.13 19.22
C SER A 72 34.33 -0.50 20.48
N LEU A 73 33.59 -0.59 21.59
CA LEU A 73 34.12 -1.00 22.89
C LEU A 73 33.47 -2.33 23.28
N SER A 74 34.29 -3.32 23.62
CA SER A 74 33.81 -4.61 24.08
C SER A 74 34.50 -5.00 25.36
N LEU A 75 33.78 -5.71 26.26
CA LEU A 75 34.32 -6.34 27.45
C LEU A 75 34.25 -7.85 27.23
N SER A 76 35.37 -8.51 27.40
CA SER A 76 35.46 -9.97 27.36
C SER A 76 35.98 -10.52 28.66
N GLY A 77 35.46 -11.67 29.09
CA GLY A 77 35.94 -12.43 30.22
C GLY A 77 36.10 -13.89 29.81
N SER A 78 37.24 -14.48 30.08
CA SER A 78 37.47 -15.88 29.81
C SER A 78 38.07 -16.58 31.01
N TRP A 79 37.68 -17.83 31.21
CA TRP A 79 38.32 -18.79 32.09
C TRP A 79 38.64 -20.03 31.26
N ALA A 80 39.88 -20.51 31.41
CA ALA A 80 40.35 -21.72 30.77
C ALA A 80 41.20 -22.51 31.73
N ASN A 81 41.01 -23.84 31.79
CA ASN A 81 41.94 -24.74 32.39
C ASN A 81 42.77 -25.38 31.28
N ARG A 82 44.06 -25.11 31.24
CA ARG A 82 44.94 -25.53 30.14
C ARG A 82 46.27 -26.07 30.59
N SER A 83 46.80 -26.97 29.81
CA SER A 83 48.21 -27.40 29.87
C SER A 83 48.82 -27.17 28.48
N PHE A 84 50.10 -26.92 28.44
CA PHE A 84 50.82 -26.77 27.18
C PHE A 84 52.18 -27.50 27.18
N ASN A 85 52.63 -27.94 26.02
CA ASN A 85 53.93 -28.54 25.82
C ASN A 85 54.99 -27.44 25.68
N SER A 86 55.89 -27.31 26.72
CA SER A 86 56.91 -26.27 26.76
C SER A 86 57.93 -26.40 25.63
N LYS A 87 58.31 -27.66 25.25
CA LYS A 87 59.24 -27.89 24.14
C LYS A 87 58.68 -27.47 22.79
N ALA A 88 57.38 -27.69 22.54
CA ALA A 88 56.73 -27.24 21.32
C ALA A 88 56.69 -25.71 21.20
N GLN A 89 56.82 -24.97 22.30
CA GLN A 89 56.89 -23.51 22.32
C GLN A 89 58.35 -22.99 22.39
N GLY A 90 59.34 -23.86 22.16
CA GLY A 90 60.74 -23.46 22.17
C GLY A 90 61.33 -23.24 23.59
N ILE A 91 60.56 -23.54 24.63
CA ILE A 91 60.99 -23.40 26.04
C ILE A 91 61.63 -24.71 26.48
N SER A 92 62.96 -24.79 26.45
CA SER A 92 63.69 -25.96 26.83
C SER A 92 64.89 -25.53 27.72
N PHE A 93 64.63 -25.42 29.04
CA PHE A 93 65.66 -25.14 30.03
C PHE A 93 65.77 -26.28 31.02
N PRO A 94 66.94 -26.53 31.61
CA PRO A 94 67.12 -27.50 32.69
C PRO A 94 66.17 -27.20 33.85
N GLY A 95 65.33 -28.18 34.25
CA GLY A 95 64.36 -28.04 35.34
C GLY A 95 62.97 -27.63 34.95
N VAL A 96 62.72 -27.31 33.70
CA VAL A 96 61.35 -27.00 33.22
C VAL A 96 60.64 -28.27 32.73
N PRO A 97 59.47 -28.65 33.29
CA PRO A 97 58.69 -29.81 32.80
C PRO A 97 58.28 -29.69 31.33
N THR A 98 58.31 -30.83 30.64
CA THR A 98 57.87 -30.85 29.23
C THR A 98 56.40 -30.45 29.08
N VAL A 99 55.56 -30.76 30.09
CA VAL A 99 54.17 -30.35 30.16
C VAL A 99 53.99 -29.42 31.33
N ILE A 100 53.60 -28.20 31.12
CA ILE A 100 53.25 -27.20 32.12
C ILE A 100 51.74 -27.19 32.29
N GLY A 101 51.28 -27.37 33.51
CA GLY A 101 49.87 -27.46 33.86
C GLY A 101 49.39 -28.84 34.26
N PRO A 102 48.06 -29.05 34.47
CA PRO A 102 46.98 -28.07 34.19
C PRO A 102 46.98 -26.90 35.19
N PHE A 103 46.73 -25.70 34.68
CA PHE A 103 46.52 -24.51 35.47
C PHE A 103 45.32 -23.71 34.96
N ASN A 104 44.67 -22.97 35.86
CA ASN A 104 43.61 -22.05 35.49
C ASN A 104 44.21 -20.79 34.90
N ALA A 105 43.60 -20.26 33.86
CA ALA A 105 43.90 -18.95 33.30
C ALA A 105 42.62 -18.12 33.29
N TYR A 106 42.63 -17.00 33.97
CA TYR A 106 41.58 -16.00 34.00
C TYR A 106 42.05 -14.81 33.18
N ASP A 107 41.19 -14.30 32.27
CA ASP A 107 41.47 -13.09 31.51
C ASP A 107 40.18 -12.26 31.40
N GLY A 108 40.25 -11.03 31.90
CA GLY A 108 39.17 -10.04 31.78
C GLY A 108 39.73 -8.82 31.07
N ARG A 109 39.12 -8.44 29.90
CA ARG A 109 39.73 -7.47 29.02
C ARG A 109 38.71 -6.52 28.41
N VAL A 110 38.97 -5.21 28.44
CA VAL A 110 38.27 -4.19 27.68
C VAL A 110 39.03 -3.96 26.38
N GLN A 111 38.35 -4.03 25.26
CA GLN A 111 38.93 -3.86 23.91
C GLN A 111 38.25 -2.72 23.20
N LEU A 112 39.04 -1.76 22.70
CA LEU A 112 38.64 -0.68 21.83
C LEU A 112 39.12 -1.00 20.42
N ARG A 113 38.21 -1.02 19.46
CA ARG A 113 38.55 -1.11 18.03
C ARG A 113 37.97 0.09 17.30
N GLN A 114 38.83 0.78 16.55
CA GLN A 114 38.44 1.95 15.75
C GLN A 114 39.01 1.83 14.34
N THR A 115 38.13 1.84 13.34
CA THR A 115 38.56 2.03 11.96
C THR A 115 39.00 3.48 11.77
N LEU A 116 40.28 3.71 11.54
CA LEU A 116 40.84 5.04 11.28
C LEU A 116 40.62 5.45 9.82
N PHE A 117 40.81 4.49 8.90
CA PHE A 117 40.61 4.70 7.49
C PHE A 117 40.24 3.41 6.76
N ASP A 118 39.08 3.42 6.08
CA ASP A 118 38.60 2.29 5.25
C ASP A 118 37.66 2.81 4.17
N PHE A 119 38.12 2.81 2.93
CA PHE A 119 37.32 3.21 1.77
C PHE A 119 36.09 2.33 1.58
N SER A 120 36.17 1.05 1.92
CA SER A 120 35.03 0.14 1.79
C SER A 120 33.91 0.46 2.78
N ASN A 121 34.23 0.90 4.00
CA ASN A 121 33.27 1.38 4.98
C ASN A 121 32.56 2.65 4.50
N LEU A 122 33.30 3.60 3.94
CA LEU A 122 32.73 4.79 3.31
C LEU A 122 31.81 4.41 2.14
N GLY A 123 32.27 3.48 1.31
CA GLY A 123 31.48 2.92 0.20
C GLY A 123 30.20 2.27 0.69
N ARG A 124 30.24 1.47 1.76
CA ARG A 124 29.07 0.84 2.39
C ARG A 124 28.07 1.86 2.91
N VAL A 125 28.53 2.94 3.54
CA VAL A 125 27.64 4.04 3.97
C VAL A 125 26.95 4.69 2.77
N ASN A 126 27.67 4.94 1.68
CA ASN A 126 27.10 5.54 0.47
C ASN A 126 26.10 4.57 -0.21
N ALA A 127 26.42 3.28 -0.30
CA ALA A 127 25.50 2.26 -0.80
C ALA A 127 24.23 2.20 0.04
N ALA A 128 24.36 2.19 1.37
CA ALA A 128 23.20 2.19 2.28
C ALA A 128 22.33 3.46 2.12
N LYS A 129 22.95 4.64 1.92
CA LYS A 129 22.21 5.89 1.63
C LYS A 129 21.45 5.79 0.30
N SER A 130 22.07 5.27 -0.75
CA SER A 130 21.42 5.07 -2.04
C SER A 130 20.25 4.07 -1.94
N GLN A 131 20.40 2.99 -1.16
CA GLN A 131 19.31 2.05 -0.88
C GLN A 131 18.18 2.70 -0.08
N ALA A 132 18.48 3.58 0.88
CA ALA A 132 17.45 4.34 1.61
C ALA A 132 16.71 5.32 0.69
N SER A 133 17.41 5.97 -0.24
CA SER A 133 16.79 6.81 -1.27
C SER A 133 15.88 6.00 -2.19
N ALA A 134 16.28 4.79 -2.59
CA ALA A 134 15.46 3.89 -3.39
C ALA A 134 14.18 3.47 -2.63
N ALA A 135 14.29 3.13 -1.35
CA ALA A 135 13.14 2.81 -0.51
C ALA A 135 12.16 3.99 -0.37
N GLY A 136 12.68 5.23 -0.30
CA GLY A 136 11.87 6.45 -0.30
C GLY A 136 11.11 6.66 -1.61
N ALA A 137 11.77 6.42 -2.75
CA ALA A 137 11.13 6.49 -4.07
C ALA A 137 10.06 5.38 -4.25
N GLU A 138 10.35 4.16 -3.77
CA GLU A 138 9.38 3.06 -3.74
C GLU A 138 8.15 3.39 -2.90
N ARG A 139 8.34 4.03 -1.73
CA ARG A 139 7.22 4.51 -0.92
C ARG A 139 6.34 5.48 -1.72
N SER A 140 6.94 6.40 -2.47
CA SER A 140 6.19 7.35 -3.31
C SER A 140 5.37 6.63 -4.38
N ALA A 141 5.91 5.57 -4.99
CA ALA A 141 5.17 4.74 -5.95
C ALA A 141 4.00 3.97 -5.30
N VAL A 142 4.18 3.49 -4.07
CA VAL A 142 3.10 2.84 -3.30
C VAL A 142 2.00 3.84 -2.93
N VAL A 143 2.35 5.06 -2.53
CA VAL A 143 1.38 6.13 -2.23
C VAL A 143 0.54 6.45 -3.47
N GLU A 144 1.17 6.56 -4.63
CA GLU A 144 0.48 6.82 -5.90
C GLU A 144 -0.48 5.68 -6.28
N ALA A 145 -0.04 4.43 -6.14
CA ALA A 145 -0.89 3.26 -6.36
C ALA A 145 -2.05 3.17 -5.36
N SER A 146 -1.81 3.53 -4.11
CA SER A 146 -2.84 3.58 -3.07
C SER A 146 -3.91 4.64 -3.38
N ALA A 147 -3.50 5.82 -3.83
CA ALA A 147 -4.42 6.88 -4.24
C ALA A 147 -5.33 6.41 -5.39
N GLN A 148 -4.77 5.77 -6.42
CA GLN A 148 -5.56 5.18 -7.51
C GLN A 148 -6.55 4.13 -6.99
N ASN A 149 -6.09 3.19 -6.16
CA ASN A 149 -6.94 2.11 -5.65
C ASN A 149 -8.13 2.64 -4.84
N VAL A 150 -7.88 3.62 -3.98
CA VAL A 150 -8.93 4.28 -3.17
C VAL A 150 -9.88 5.07 -4.08
N ALA A 151 -9.37 5.82 -5.05
CA ALA A 151 -10.19 6.55 -6.02
C ALA A 151 -11.13 5.62 -6.80
N LEU A 152 -10.63 4.46 -7.26
CA LEU A 152 -11.44 3.45 -7.92
C LEU A 152 -12.46 2.78 -6.98
N ALA A 153 -12.08 2.52 -5.72
CA ALA A 153 -13.00 1.96 -4.73
C ALA A 153 -14.14 2.94 -4.42
N TYR A 154 -13.83 4.23 -4.29
CA TYR A 154 -14.81 5.28 -4.09
C TYR A 154 -15.76 5.41 -5.31
N ALA A 155 -15.20 5.41 -6.53
CA ALA A 155 -16.01 5.44 -7.76
C ALA A 155 -16.93 4.21 -7.89
N ARG A 156 -16.50 3.02 -7.46
CA ARG A 156 -17.34 1.83 -7.41
C ARG A 156 -18.48 1.96 -6.39
N ALA A 157 -18.19 2.53 -5.23
CA ALA A 157 -19.20 2.76 -4.19
C ALA A 157 -20.25 3.78 -4.65
N THR A 158 -19.85 4.89 -5.29
CA THR A 158 -20.79 5.88 -5.86
C THR A 158 -21.58 5.31 -7.03
N ARG A 159 -20.98 4.44 -7.87
CA ARG A 159 -21.72 3.68 -8.88
C ARG A 159 -22.80 2.79 -8.26
N ALA A 160 -22.44 2.02 -7.23
CA ALA A 160 -23.40 1.16 -6.54
C ALA A 160 -24.54 1.98 -5.90
N GLN A 161 -24.24 3.15 -5.32
CA GLN A 161 -25.24 4.08 -4.80
C GLN A 161 -26.20 4.59 -5.92
N ALA A 162 -25.66 4.92 -7.09
CA ALA A 162 -26.48 5.33 -8.24
C ALA A 162 -27.39 4.18 -8.73
N VAL A 163 -26.89 2.94 -8.69
CA VAL A 163 -27.70 1.75 -9.03
C VAL A 163 -28.83 1.58 -8.03
N VAL A 164 -28.60 1.70 -6.73
CA VAL A 164 -29.67 1.62 -5.71
C VAL A 164 -30.74 2.67 -5.97
N ALA A 165 -30.35 3.93 -6.21
CA ALA A 165 -31.31 5.00 -6.54
C ALA A 165 -32.13 4.68 -7.80
N ALA A 166 -31.50 4.12 -8.83
CA ALA A 166 -32.20 3.66 -10.04
C ALA A 166 -33.20 2.54 -9.73
N ARG A 167 -32.82 1.53 -8.95
CA ARG A 167 -33.73 0.41 -8.56
C ARG A 167 -34.87 0.87 -7.68
N GLN A 168 -34.69 1.84 -6.80
CA GLN A 168 -35.76 2.46 -6.02
C GLN A 168 -36.78 3.13 -6.94
N ALA A 169 -36.31 3.91 -7.92
CA ALA A 169 -37.19 4.54 -8.92
C ALA A 169 -37.93 3.51 -9.79
N ASP A 170 -37.27 2.41 -10.18
CA ASP A 170 -37.88 1.33 -10.96
C ASP A 170 -38.97 0.61 -10.14
N SER A 171 -38.72 0.33 -8.86
CA SER A 171 -39.71 -0.28 -7.95
C SER A 171 -40.91 0.63 -7.72
N SER A 172 -40.69 1.93 -7.52
CA SER A 172 -41.78 2.91 -7.38
C SER A 172 -42.63 2.98 -8.63
N LEU A 173 -42.05 3.01 -9.81
CA LEU A 173 -42.76 3.01 -11.07
C LEU A 173 -43.58 1.73 -11.28
N ALA A 174 -43.02 0.56 -10.93
CA ALA A 174 -43.75 -0.70 -11.01
C ALA A 174 -44.95 -0.74 -10.05
N ALA A 175 -44.86 -0.16 -8.86
CA ALA A 175 -45.95 -0.05 -7.89
C ALA A 175 -47.07 0.86 -8.39
N GLU A 176 -46.72 1.99 -8.99
CA GLU A 176 -47.70 2.90 -9.62
C GLU A 176 -48.47 2.18 -10.75
N LEU A 177 -47.77 1.45 -11.61
CA LEU A 177 -48.40 0.74 -12.74
C LEU A 177 -49.29 -0.40 -12.26
N LEU A 178 -48.92 -1.12 -11.18
CA LEU A 178 -49.81 -2.09 -10.55
C LEU A 178 -51.10 -1.41 -10.07
N THR A 179 -51.00 -0.24 -9.45
CA THR A 179 -52.18 0.54 -9.00
C THR A 179 -53.11 0.87 -10.15
N VAL A 180 -52.56 1.32 -11.28
CA VAL A 180 -53.33 1.62 -12.50
C VAL A 180 -53.99 0.32 -13.06
N ALA A 181 -53.24 -0.77 -13.18
CA ALA A 181 -53.75 -2.03 -13.68
C ALA A 181 -54.92 -2.57 -12.83
N ILE A 182 -54.86 -2.46 -11.51
CA ILE A 182 -55.94 -2.85 -10.58
C ILE A 182 -57.16 -1.94 -10.81
N ALA A 183 -56.99 -0.64 -10.96
CA ALA A 183 -58.07 0.31 -11.20
C ALA A 183 -58.79 0.00 -12.55
N GLN A 184 -58.05 -0.26 -13.62
CA GLN A 184 -58.58 -0.60 -14.93
C GLN A 184 -59.29 -1.97 -14.92
N GLN A 185 -58.78 -2.95 -14.22
CA GLN A 185 -59.49 -4.25 -14.04
C GLN A 185 -60.84 -4.05 -13.34
N ARG A 186 -60.88 -3.25 -12.26
CA ARG A 186 -62.13 -2.93 -11.55
C ARG A 186 -63.13 -2.19 -12.44
N ALA A 187 -62.66 -1.35 -13.35
CA ALA A 187 -63.49 -0.67 -14.32
C ALA A 187 -63.89 -1.53 -15.51
N GLY A 188 -63.46 -2.80 -15.60
CA GLY A 188 -63.77 -3.72 -16.67
C GLY A 188 -63.05 -3.46 -18.00
N VAL A 189 -62.05 -2.57 -18.02
CA VAL A 189 -61.32 -2.14 -19.24
C VAL A 189 -60.02 -2.96 -19.46
N SER A 190 -59.54 -3.71 -18.44
CA SER A 190 -58.33 -4.51 -18.53
C SER A 190 -58.55 -5.92 -18.06
N ALA A 191 -57.81 -6.90 -18.61
CA ALA A 191 -57.86 -8.31 -18.24
C ALA A 191 -57.13 -8.61 -16.93
N SER A 192 -57.53 -9.66 -16.21
CA SER A 192 -56.86 -10.08 -14.94
C SER A 192 -55.39 -10.42 -15.14
N ILE A 193 -54.98 -10.84 -16.33
CA ILE A 193 -53.58 -11.15 -16.63
C ILE A 193 -52.68 -9.88 -16.54
N ASP A 194 -53.20 -8.70 -16.78
CA ASP A 194 -52.43 -7.45 -16.72
C ASP A 194 -52.07 -7.12 -15.24
N VAL A 195 -52.97 -7.38 -14.33
CA VAL A 195 -52.70 -7.27 -12.87
C VAL A 195 -51.65 -8.27 -12.45
N THR A 196 -51.74 -9.54 -12.91
CA THR A 196 -50.77 -10.57 -12.60
C THR A 196 -49.36 -10.19 -13.11
N ARG A 197 -49.24 -9.71 -14.36
CA ARG A 197 -47.99 -9.23 -14.95
C ARG A 197 -47.40 -8.06 -14.16
N SER A 198 -48.21 -7.08 -13.76
CA SER A 198 -47.78 -5.93 -12.97
C SER A 198 -47.29 -6.35 -11.57
N LYS A 199 -47.93 -7.36 -10.96
CA LYS A 199 -47.44 -7.96 -9.66
C LYS A 199 -46.08 -8.62 -9.86
N THR A 200 -45.89 -9.39 -10.92
CA THR A 200 -44.60 -10.03 -11.23
C THR A 200 -43.52 -8.98 -11.42
N GLN A 201 -43.76 -7.92 -12.18
CA GLN A 201 -42.82 -6.82 -12.41
C GLN A 201 -42.43 -6.11 -11.09
N LEU A 202 -43.41 -5.86 -10.22
CA LEU A 202 -43.10 -5.28 -8.88
C LEU A 202 -42.25 -6.20 -8.05
N ALA A 203 -42.53 -7.50 -8.01
CA ALA A 203 -41.73 -8.48 -7.26
C ALA A 203 -40.29 -8.57 -7.81
N GLU A 204 -40.12 -8.56 -9.11
CA GLU A 204 -38.80 -8.54 -9.75
C GLU A 204 -38.02 -7.24 -9.45
N ALA A 205 -38.69 -6.08 -9.50
CA ALA A 205 -38.09 -4.80 -9.19
C ALA A 205 -37.62 -4.73 -7.72
N ALA A 206 -38.46 -5.25 -6.79
CA ALA A 206 -38.10 -5.37 -5.38
C ALA A 206 -36.91 -6.31 -5.18
N GLY A 207 -36.87 -7.47 -5.85
CA GLY A 207 -35.74 -8.38 -5.80
C GLY A 207 -34.43 -7.74 -6.30
N ARG A 208 -34.47 -6.99 -7.39
CA ARG A 208 -33.32 -6.25 -7.92
C ARG A 208 -32.84 -5.15 -6.97
N LEU A 209 -33.75 -4.49 -6.24
CA LEU A 209 -33.39 -3.49 -5.23
C LEU A 209 -32.59 -4.12 -4.07
N VAL A 210 -33.06 -5.22 -3.51
CA VAL A 210 -32.36 -5.94 -2.42
C VAL A 210 -30.93 -6.34 -2.83
N VAL A 211 -30.76 -6.81 -4.08
CA VAL A 211 -29.43 -7.15 -4.62
C VAL A 211 -28.54 -5.90 -4.73
N ALA A 212 -29.11 -4.79 -5.21
CA ALA A 212 -28.36 -3.53 -5.36
C ALA A 212 -27.93 -2.95 -4.00
N GLU A 213 -28.79 -3.02 -2.98
CA GLU A 213 -28.44 -2.61 -1.61
C GLU A 213 -27.28 -3.42 -1.06
N ASN A 214 -27.32 -4.75 -1.20
CA ASN A 214 -26.21 -5.61 -0.78
C ASN A 214 -24.89 -5.27 -1.53
N GLN A 215 -24.98 -4.95 -2.83
CA GLN A 215 -23.79 -4.54 -3.61
C GLN A 215 -23.22 -3.20 -3.12
N LEU A 216 -24.08 -2.24 -2.75
CA LEU A 216 -23.66 -0.98 -2.16
C LEU A 216 -22.92 -1.19 -0.83
N ASP A 217 -23.48 -2.01 0.05
CA ASP A 217 -22.87 -2.30 1.34
C ASP A 217 -21.50 -2.97 1.18
N ARG A 218 -21.38 -3.93 0.25
CA ARG A 218 -20.09 -4.55 -0.08
C ARG A 218 -19.09 -3.52 -0.63
N ALA A 219 -19.52 -2.63 -1.51
CA ALA A 219 -18.65 -1.60 -2.06
C ALA A 219 -18.16 -0.61 -0.98
N LYS A 220 -19.01 -0.29 0.01
CA LYS A 220 -18.61 0.52 1.17
C LYS A 220 -17.60 -0.21 2.07
N ILE A 221 -17.77 -1.51 2.28
CA ILE A 221 -16.79 -2.34 3.02
C ILE A 221 -15.44 -2.37 2.30
N ASP A 222 -15.43 -2.55 0.98
CA ASP A 222 -14.20 -2.53 0.19
C ASP A 222 -13.51 -1.17 0.22
N LEU A 223 -14.28 -0.07 0.18
CA LEU A 223 -13.76 1.29 0.33
C LEU A 223 -13.15 1.49 1.72
N ALA A 224 -13.86 1.14 2.80
CA ALA A 224 -13.36 1.24 4.16
C ALA A 224 -12.02 0.47 4.32
N ARG A 225 -11.97 -0.76 3.81
CA ARG A 225 -10.75 -1.58 3.82
C ARG A 225 -9.61 -0.92 3.02
N SER A 226 -9.89 -0.32 1.86
CA SER A 226 -8.88 0.34 1.05
C SER A 226 -8.27 1.57 1.74
N LEU A 227 -9.04 2.21 2.61
CA LEU A 227 -8.63 3.35 3.44
C LEU A 227 -7.95 2.94 4.75
N GLY A 228 -7.91 1.64 5.09
CA GLY A 228 -7.41 1.16 6.37
C GLY A 228 -8.37 1.42 7.54
N LEU A 229 -9.64 1.67 7.27
CA LEU A 229 -10.69 1.79 8.27
C LEU A 229 -11.21 0.41 8.68
N ASP A 230 -11.84 0.32 9.85
CA ASP A 230 -12.56 -0.88 10.25
C ASP A 230 -13.71 -1.12 9.25
N PRO A 231 -13.83 -2.33 8.66
CA PRO A 231 -14.93 -2.68 7.77
C PRO A 231 -16.33 -2.50 8.36
N ALA A 232 -16.45 -2.52 9.68
CA ALA A 232 -17.69 -2.27 10.39
C ALA A 232 -18.04 -0.77 10.52
N SER A 233 -17.12 0.13 10.19
CA SER A 233 -17.35 1.57 10.25
C SER A 233 -18.36 1.99 9.19
N PRO A 234 -19.50 2.62 9.55
CA PRO A 234 -20.45 3.10 8.57
C PRO A 234 -19.84 4.25 7.75
N VAL A 235 -19.75 4.07 6.43
CA VAL A 235 -19.25 5.07 5.49
C VAL A 235 -20.43 5.72 4.76
N GLU A 236 -20.50 7.05 4.80
CA GLU A 236 -21.46 7.87 4.08
C GLU A 236 -20.75 8.61 2.95
N LEU A 237 -21.15 8.35 1.70
CA LEU A 237 -20.60 9.01 0.52
C LEU A 237 -21.31 10.35 0.32
N THR A 238 -20.53 11.43 0.21
CA THR A 238 -21.11 12.77 0.03
C THR A 238 -21.31 13.14 -1.44
N ASP A 239 -20.55 12.48 -2.35
CA ASP A 239 -20.62 12.79 -3.78
C ASP A 239 -21.55 11.83 -4.51
N THR A 240 -22.12 12.32 -5.59
CA THR A 240 -22.86 11.52 -6.56
C THR A 240 -21.98 11.17 -7.74
N LEU A 241 -22.25 10.04 -8.40
CA LEU A 241 -21.52 9.62 -9.60
C LEU A 241 -21.73 10.66 -10.72
N SER A 242 -20.75 11.54 -10.89
CA SER A 242 -20.78 12.58 -11.93
C SER A 242 -19.56 12.48 -12.82
N ALA A 243 -19.71 12.95 -14.04
CA ALA A 243 -18.59 13.02 -15.00
C ALA A 243 -17.49 14.01 -14.56
N ALA A 244 -17.75 14.90 -13.60
CA ALA A 244 -16.75 15.83 -13.06
C ALA A 244 -15.83 15.22 -12.01
N MET A 245 -16.16 14.04 -11.47
CA MET A 245 -15.34 13.35 -10.50
C MET A 245 -14.00 12.90 -11.11
N GLY A 246 -12.89 13.15 -10.40
CA GLY A 246 -11.57 12.73 -10.85
C GLY A 246 -11.01 13.60 -11.99
N VAL A 247 -11.36 14.89 -12.00
CA VAL A 247 -10.77 15.83 -12.97
C VAL A 247 -9.27 15.88 -12.76
N ALA A 248 -8.53 15.50 -13.81
CA ALA A 248 -7.11 15.77 -13.93
C ALA A 248 -6.92 16.72 -15.12
N ASP A 249 -5.95 17.61 -15.03
CA ASP A 249 -5.55 18.41 -16.19
C ASP A 249 -5.07 17.48 -17.31
N VAL A 250 -5.86 17.34 -18.35
CA VAL A 250 -5.51 16.50 -19.50
C VAL A 250 -4.68 17.35 -20.44
N PRO A 251 -3.39 17.01 -20.66
CA PRO A 251 -2.58 17.72 -21.64
C PRO A 251 -3.22 17.65 -23.03
N ALA A 252 -3.17 18.76 -23.75
CA ALA A 252 -3.76 18.87 -25.08
C ALA A 252 -3.12 17.95 -26.12
N ASP A 253 -1.86 17.58 -25.91
CA ASP A 253 -1.05 16.77 -26.83
C ASP A 253 -0.50 15.51 -26.15
N ARG A 254 -0.50 14.41 -26.91
CA ARG A 254 0.05 13.10 -26.53
C ARG A 254 1.51 13.18 -26.09
N SER A 255 2.33 13.91 -26.86
CA SER A 255 3.76 14.00 -26.60
C SER A 255 4.05 14.73 -25.29
N ALA A 256 3.25 15.77 -24.98
CA ALA A 256 3.32 16.50 -23.72
C ALA A 256 2.91 15.61 -22.54
N ALA A 257 1.85 14.81 -22.70
CA ALA A 257 1.38 13.87 -21.66
C ALA A 257 2.45 12.81 -21.33
N VAL A 258 3.07 12.20 -22.34
CA VAL A 258 4.14 11.21 -22.15
C VAL A 258 5.38 11.85 -21.51
N ALA A 259 5.80 13.05 -21.97
CA ALA A 259 6.94 13.75 -21.40
C ALA A 259 6.72 14.09 -19.92
N GLN A 260 5.52 14.56 -19.57
CA GLN A 260 5.14 14.83 -18.18
C GLN A 260 5.13 13.55 -17.34
N ALA A 261 4.56 12.45 -17.86
CA ALA A 261 4.53 11.16 -17.17
C ALA A 261 5.93 10.62 -16.87
N VAL A 262 6.87 10.72 -17.80
CA VAL A 262 8.27 10.28 -17.61
C VAL A 262 8.96 11.04 -16.46
N ILE A 263 8.58 12.31 -16.23
CA ILE A 263 9.15 13.13 -15.15
C ILE A 263 8.42 12.89 -13.83
N ALA A 264 7.11 12.75 -13.86
CA ALA A 264 6.27 12.78 -12.67
C ALA A 264 6.04 11.39 -12.04
N ARG A 265 6.20 10.30 -12.78
CA ARG A 265 5.89 8.94 -12.28
C ARG A 265 6.88 8.46 -11.24
N PRO A 266 6.41 8.14 -10.00
CA PRO A 266 7.28 7.71 -8.91
C PRO A 266 7.89 6.32 -9.12
N ASP A 267 7.28 5.44 -9.91
CA ASP A 267 7.82 4.11 -10.24
C ASP A 267 9.08 4.20 -11.12
N LEU A 268 9.12 5.15 -12.07
CA LEU A 268 10.35 5.46 -12.82
C LEU A 268 11.45 6.00 -11.90
N ALA A 269 11.10 6.91 -10.99
CA ALA A 269 12.05 7.45 -10.02
C ALA A 269 12.59 6.34 -9.08
N ALA A 270 11.74 5.37 -8.69
CA ALA A 270 12.13 4.22 -7.88
C ALA A 270 13.13 3.33 -8.62
N GLU A 271 12.90 3.03 -9.91
CA GLU A 271 13.82 2.20 -10.69
C GLU A 271 15.16 2.90 -10.95
N LEU A 272 15.16 4.21 -11.22
CA LEU A 272 16.38 5.01 -11.30
C LEU A 272 17.18 4.96 -9.99
N ALA A 273 16.50 5.07 -8.85
CA ALA A 273 17.15 5.01 -7.54
C ALA A 273 17.70 3.61 -7.23
N ARG A 274 17.03 2.53 -7.66
CA ARG A 274 17.55 1.16 -7.56
C ARG A 274 18.83 0.97 -8.38
N GLY A 275 18.84 1.45 -9.62
CA GLY A 275 20.04 1.42 -10.47
C GLY A 275 21.22 2.20 -9.85
N ALA A 276 20.95 3.37 -9.26
CA ALA A 276 21.95 4.15 -8.53
C ALA A 276 22.46 3.39 -7.29
N ALA A 277 21.58 2.70 -6.54
CA ALA A 277 21.97 1.89 -5.39
C ALA A 277 22.85 0.70 -5.81
N ALA A 278 22.52 0.01 -6.91
CA ALA A 278 23.34 -1.07 -7.45
C ALA A 278 24.74 -0.57 -7.86
N ARG A 279 24.82 0.59 -8.51
CA ARG A 279 26.09 1.21 -8.91
C ARG A 279 26.96 1.56 -7.71
N THR A 280 26.38 2.15 -6.67
CA THR A 280 27.12 2.46 -5.43
C THR A 280 27.56 1.21 -4.69
N SER A 281 26.78 0.11 -4.75
CA SER A 281 27.17 -1.19 -4.22
C SER A 281 28.37 -1.79 -4.94
N VAL A 282 28.43 -1.71 -6.28
CA VAL A 282 29.62 -2.11 -7.07
C VAL A 282 30.85 -1.34 -6.61
N SER A 283 30.72 0.00 -6.46
CA SER A 283 31.82 0.85 -6.00
C SER A 283 32.29 0.50 -4.60
N ALA A 284 31.37 0.22 -3.67
CA ALA A 284 31.67 -0.14 -2.30
C ALA A 284 32.46 -1.47 -2.22
N ILE A 285 32.05 -2.49 -2.99
CA ILE A 285 32.76 -3.78 -3.05
C ILE A 285 34.11 -3.61 -3.71
N SER A 286 34.21 -2.82 -4.78
CA SER A 286 35.49 -2.54 -5.46
C SER A 286 36.49 -1.87 -4.52
N ALA A 287 36.03 -0.99 -3.63
CA ALA A 287 36.85 -0.33 -2.63
C ALA A 287 37.46 -1.27 -1.56
N GLU A 288 36.94 -2.50 -1.43
CA GLU A 288 37.51 -3.53 -0.56
C GLU A 288 38.91 -4.01 -1.00
N ARG A 289 39.40 -3.58 -2.18
CA ARG A 289 40.76 -3.81 -2.65
C ARG A 289 41.79 -2.85 -2.02
N LEU A 290 41.30 -1.75 -1.46
CA LEU A 290 42.14 -0.70 -0.92
C LEU A 290 42.62 -1.05 0.50
N PRO A 291 43.77 -0.53 0.95
CA PRO A 291 44.25 -0.71 2.32
C PRO A 291 43.26 -0.15 3.33
N ARG A 292 43.18 -0.80 4.49
CA ARG A 292 42.47 -0.29 5.66
C ARG A 292 43.39 -0.11 6.83
N LEU A 293 43.13 0.89 7.65
CA LEU A 293 43.89 1.26 8.83
C LEU A 293 42.97 1.14 10.04
N GLU A 294 43.36 0.29 11.01
CA GLU A 294 42.59 0.02 12.22
C GLU A 294 43.46 0.31 13.46
N LEU A 295 42.86 0.97 14.44
CA LEU A 295 43.42 1.14 15.78
C LEU A 295 42.79 0.08 16.68
N GLU A 296 43.62 -0.71 17.33
CA GLU A 296 43.20 -1.65 18.36
C GLU A 296 43.91 -1.24 19.68
N ALA A 297 43.13 -1.09 20.73
CA ALA A 297 43.67 -0.87 22.08
C ALA A 297 42.95 -1.76 23.06
N ASP A 298 43.70 -2.41 23.94
CA ASP A 298 43.11 -3.20 24.98
C ASP A 298 43.79 -2.96 26.33
N TYR A 299 43.02 -3.12 27.39
CA TYR A 299 43.48 -3.17 28.78
C TYR A 299 42.76 -4.30 29.50
N GLY A 300 43.53 -5.15 30.17
CA GLY A 300 42.93 -6.30 30.86
C GLY A 300 43.76 -6.79 32.04
N LEU A 301 43.11 -7.61 32.85
CA LEU A 301 43.68 -8.32 33.96
C LEU A 301 43.74 -9.80 33.63
N SER A 302 44.94 -10.40 33.70
CA SER A 302 45.09 -11.83 33.45
C SER A 302 45.95 -12.50 34.55
N GLY A 303 45.60 -13.72 34.91
CA GLY A 303 46.34 -14.45 35.97
C GLY A 303 45.87 -15.90 36.15
N VAL A 304 46.63 -16.66 36.93
CA VAL A 304 46.33 -18.05 37.30
C VAL A 304 45.25 -18.11 38.39
N ARG A 305 45.14 -17.07 39.20
CA ARG A 305 44.13 -16.85 40.23
C ARG A 305 43.64 -15.43 40.11
N MET A 306 42.37 -15.17 40.45
CA MET A 306 41.82 -13.83 40.40
C MET A 306 42.56 -12.79 41.26
N PRO A 307 42.98 -13.10 42.49
CA PRO A 307 43.73 -12.14 43.31
C PRO A 307 45.13 -11.81 42.78
N ASP A 308 45.71 -12.70 41.97
CA ASP A 308 47.05 -12.54 41.41
C ASP A 308 47.05 -12.01 39.97
N ALA A 309 45.92 -11.52 39.51
CA ALA A 309 45.79 -11.01 38.15
C ALA A 309 46.58 -9.71 37.94
N ILE A 310 47.37 -9.67 36.89
CA ILE A 310 48.24 -8.54 36.53
C ILE A 310 47.63 -7.78 35.37
N GLY A 311 47.67 -6.43 35.45
CA GLY A 311 47.22 -5.54 34.41
C GLY A 311 48.17 -5.54 33.22
N THR A 312 47.61 -5.77 32.04
CA THR A 312 48.31 -5.67 30.74
C THR A 312 47.58 -4.75 29.81
N ARG A 313 48.34 -4.07 28.93
CA ARG A 313 47.76 -3.17 27.90
C ARG A 313 48.46 -3.39 26.58
N GLN A 314 47.72 -3.19 25.51
CA GLN A 314 48.24 -3.15 24.16
C GLN A 314 47.58 -1.98 23.39
N VAL A 315 48.36 -1.27 22.59
CA VAL A 315 47.87 -0.31 21.61
C VAL A 315 48.58 -0.63 20.30
N ALA A 316 47.83 -0.92 19.27
CA ALA A 316 48.35 -1.31 17.98
C ALA A 316 47.62 -0.54 16.86
N VAL A 317 48.38 -0.16 15.86
CA VAL A 317 47.82 0.36 14.58
C VAL A 317 48.16 -0.68 13.53
N GLN A 318 47.10 -1.22 12.89
CA GLN A 318 47.23 -2.28 11.92
C GLN A 318 46.83 -1.77 10.54
N VAL A 319 47.70 -2.01 9.53
CA VAL A 319 47.41 -1.82 8.12
C VAL A 319 47.14 -3.18 7.52
N THR A 320 45.97 -3.35 6.91
CA THR A 320 45.60 -4.56 6.19
C THR A 320 45.36 -4.29 4.72
N VAL A 321 46.07 -5.01 3.85
CA VAL A 321 45.89 -4.97 2.39
C VAL A 321 45.42 -6.33 1.92
N PRO A 322 44.17 -6.49 1.46
CA PRO A 322 43.67 -7.78 1.00
C PRO A 322 44.19 -8.08 -0.42
N ILE A 323 45.13 -9.03 -0.53
CA ILE A 323 45.78 -9.38 -1.83
C ILE A 323 44.92 -10.40 -2.59
N LEU A 324 44.53 -11.50 -1.95
CA LEU A 324 43.77 -12.58 -2.55
C LEU A 324 42.67 -13.05 -1.57
N ASP A 325 41.46 -13.23 -2.08
CA ASP A 325 40.31 -13.68 -1.30
C ASP A 325 39.54 -14.86 -1.96
N GLY A 326 40.22 -15.59 -2.85
CA GLY A 326 39.63 -16.70 -3.60
C GLY A 326 38.57 -16.26 -4.63
N PHE A 327 38.73 -15.08 -5.22
CA PHE A 327 37.82 -14.48 -6.21
C PHE A 327 36.41 -14.14 -5.67
N ARG A 328 36.23 -14.16 -4.36
CA ARG A 328 34.94 -13.85 -3.72
C ARG A 328 34.48 -12.42 -4.04
N ARG A 329 35.38 -11.46 -4.06
CA ARG A 329 35.11 -10.05 -4.37
C ARG A 329 34.70 -9.88 -5.84
N GLU A 330 35.40 -10.52 -6.74
CA GLU A 330 35.12 -10.50 -8.18
C GLU A 330 33.75 -11.11 -8.48
N GLY A 331 33.39 -12.20 -7.78
CA GLY A 331 32.05 -12.79 -7.85
C GLY A 331 30.96 -11.81 -7.39
N ARG A 332 31.17 -11.12 -6.24
CA ARG A 332 30.23 -10.12 -5.73
C ARG A 332 30.13 -8.89 -6.65
N ILE A 333 31.24 -8.45 -7.26
CA ILE A 333 31.23 -7.38 -8.25
C ILE A 333 30.41 -7.78 -9.48
N SER A 334 30.64 -8.99 -10.00
CA SER A 334 29.89 -9.51 -11.15
C SER A 334 28.39 -9.64 -10.85
N GLU A 335 28.02 -10.09 -9.65
CA GLU A 335 26.64 -10.16 -9.17
C GLU A 335 25.99 -8.76 -9.21
N GLN A 336 26.62 -7.77 -8.56
CA GLN A 336 26.07 -6.40 -8.51
C GLN A 336 26.05 -5.71 -9.87
N GLN A 337 26.98 -6.02 -10.77
CA GLN A 337 26.93 -5.56 -12.17
C GLN A 337 25.79 -6.19 -12.94
N ALA A 338 25.45 -7.46 -12.69
CA ALA A 338 24.27 -8.09 -13.27
C ALA A 338 22.98 -7.42 -12.79
N VAL A 339 22.86 -7.11 -11.48
CA VAL A 339 21.73 -6.37 -10.91
C VAL A 339 21.61 -4.97 -11.53
N LEU A 340 22.73 -4.27 -11.73
CA LEU A 340 22.73 -2.96 -12.40
C LEU A 340 22.20 -3.08 -13.84
N ARG A 341 22.70 -4.04 -14.62
CA ARG A 341 22.22 -4.27 -16.00
C ARG A 341 20.77 -4.65 -16.06
N GLU A 342 20.30 -5.45 -15.12
CA GLU A 342 18.86 -5.79 -14.97
C GLU A 342 18.02 -4.53 -14.75
N SER A 343 18.43 -3.66 -13.83
CA SER A 343 17.75 -2.37 -13.57
C SER A 343 17.73 -1.46 -14.80
N GLU A 344 18.80 -1.42 -15.58
CA GLU A 344 18.85 -0.65 -16.83
C GLU A 344 17.88 -1.17 -17.90
N VAL A 345 17.69 -2.49 -17.98
CA VAL A 345 16.70 -3.09 -18.87
C VAL A 345 15.29 -2.79 -18.39
N ARG A 346 15.01 -2.97 -17.09
CA ARG A 346 13.72 -2.64 -16.49
C ARG A 346 13.34 -1.18 -16.69
N LEU A 347 14.30 -0.26 -16.54
CA LEU A 347 14.07 1.16 -16.76
C LEU A 347 13.66 1.46 -18.21
N ARG A 348 14.29 0.79 -19.18
CA ARG A 348 13.92 0.94 -20.61
C ARG A 348 12.52 0.40 -20.88
N ASP A 349 12.22 -0.77 -20.38
CA ASP A 349 10.89 -1.41 -20.50
C ASP A 349 9.80 -0.54 -19.85
N LEU A 350 10.05 -0.06 -18.62
CA LEU A 350 9.11 0.80 -17.91
C LEU A 350 8.82 2.12 -18.64
N ARG A 351 9.81 2.69 -19.34
CA ARG A 351 9.57 3.88 -20.19
C ARG A 351 8.65 3.58 -21.36
N LEU A 352 8.79 2.42 -21.98
CA LEU A 352 7.88 1.99 -23.07
C LEU A 352 6.49 1.75 -22.51
N GLN A 353 6.38 1.11 -21.33
CA GLN A 353 5.11 0.90 -20.65
C GLN A 353 4.44 2.23 -20.28
N VAL A 354 5.18 3.22 -19.79
CA VAL A 354 4.64 4.56 -19.51
C VAL A 354 3.99 5.18 -20.74
N ALA A 355 4.67 5.10 -21.89
CA ALA A 355 4.10 5.61 -23.13
C ALA A 355 2.81 4.87 -23.54
N ALA A 356 2.82 3.53 -23.44
CA ALA A 356 1.66 2.70 -23.72
C ALA A 356 0.49 2.95 -22.74
N ASP A 357 0.78 3.09 -21.43
CA ASP A 357 -0.22 3.40 -20.39
C ASP A 357 -0.91 4.74 -20.66
N VAL A 358 -0.14 5.78 -21.03
CA VAL A 358 -0.68 7.11 -21.34
C VAL A 358 -1.52 7.05 -22.61
N ASP A 359 -1.03 6.39 -23.66
CA ASP A 359 -1.77 6.23 -24.92
C ASP A 359 -3.09 5.48 -24.71
N GLY A 360 -3.05 4.36 -24.00
CA GLY A 360 -4.25 3.58 -23.65
C GLY A 360 -5.26 4.42 -22.86
N ALA A 361 -4.80 5.12 -21.83
CA ALA A 361 -5.67 5.96 -20.99
C ALA A 361 -6.32 7.12 -21.78
N LEU A 362 -5.60 7.74 -22.73
CA LEU A 362 -6.16 8.77 -23.60
C LEU A 362 -7.23 8.19 -24.56
N LEU A 363 -7.00 7.00 -25.10
CA LEU A 363 -8.00 6.30 -25.93
C LEU A 363 -9.25 5.95 -25.12
N ASP A 364 -9.07 5.40 -23.92
CA ASP A 364 -10.16 5.05 -23.03
C ASP A 364 -10.97 6.28 -22.62
N LEU A 365 -10.32 7.39 -22.33
CA LEU A 365 -11.00 8.65 -21.99
C LEU A 365 -11.86 9.17 -23.13
N ARG A 366 -11.36 9.15 -24.38
CA ARG A 366 -12.12 9.56 -25.58
C ARG A 366 -13.31 8.65 -25.81
N SER A 367 -13.10 7.33 -25.73
CA SER A 367 -14.14 6.32 -25.89
C SER A 367 -15.24 6.47 -24.82
N ALA A 368 -14.84 6.60 -23.55
CA ALA A 368 -15.76 6.76 -22.43
C ALA A 368 -16.60 8.05 -22.56
N GLY A 369 -15.99 9.15 -23.01
CA GLY A 369 -16.70 10.40 -23.27
C GLY A 369 -17.77 10.27 -24.38
N ALA A 370 -17.45 9.60 -25.48
CA ALA A 370 -18.39 9.32 -26.55
C ALA A 370 -19.54 8.39 -26.09
N GLN A 371 -19.21 7.32 -25.38
CA GLN A 371 -20.20 6.39 -24.82
C GLN A 371 -21.15 7.08 -23.84
N GLN A 372 -20.63 7.99 -23.01
CA GLN A 372 -21.46 8.75 -22.07
C GLN A 372 -22.49 9.63 -22.77
N MET A 373 -22.09 10.33 -23.84
CA MET A 373 -23.06 11.14 -24.63
C MET A 373 -24.17 10.27 -25.20
N ILE A 374 -23.82 9.13 -25.83
CA ILE A 374 -24.79 8.19 -26.43
C ILE A 374 -25.70 7.60 -25.34
N ALA A 375 -25.14 7.21 -24.18
CA ALA A 375 -25.92 6.64 -23.08
C ALA A 375 -26.92 7.66 -22.50
N THR A 376 -26.51 8.91 -22.36
CA THR A 376 -27.38 9.99 -21.86
C THR A 376 -28.54 10.26 -22.83
N GLU A 377 -28.27 10.32 -24.15
CA GLU A 377 -29.33 10.48 -25.17
C GLU A 377 -30.28 9.28 -25.14
N ARG A 378 -29.77 8.06 -25.09
CA ARG A 378 -30.57 6.83 -24.98
C ARG A 378 -31.47 6.84 -23.76
N LEU A 379 -30.95 7.30 -22.59
CA LEU A 379 -31.74 7.43 -21.37
C LEU A 379 -32.89 8.41 -21.53
N GLN A 380 -32.67 9.55 -22.17
CA GLN A 380 -33.73 10.53 -22.46
C GLN A 380 -34.83 9.96 -23.36
N LEU A 381 -34.44 9.27 -24.44
CA LEU A 381 -35.39 8.63 -25.36
C LEU A 381 -36.20 7.52 -24.68
N ALA A 382 -35.56 6.67 -23.88
CA ALA A 382 -36.25 5.63 -23.14
C ALA A 382 -37.22 6.18 -22.07
N ALA A 383 -36.88 7.30 -21.43
CA ALA A 383 -37.78 7.98 -20.51
C ALA A 383 -39.01 8.54 -21.22
N GLN A 384 -38.84 9.09 -22.43
CA GLN A 384 -39.94 9.54 -23.27
C GLN A 384 -40.85 8.38 -23.72
N GLU A 385 -40.24 7.24 -24.13
CA GLU A 385 -40.96 6.02 -24.51
C GLU A 385 -41.88 5.54 -23.37
N VAL A 386 -41.35 5.46 -22.12
CA VAL A 386 -42.19 5.09 -20.96
C VAL A 386 -43.31 6.07 -20.72
N SER A 387 -43.07 7.38 -20.86
CA SER A 387 -44.09 8.40 -20.70
C SER A 387 -45.22 8.24 -21.73
N GLN A 388 -44.89 8.02 -22.98
CA GLN A 388 -45.84 7.80 -24.05
C GLN A 388 -46.63 6.49 -23.91
N ALA A 389 -45.94 5.38 -23.61
CA ALA A 389 -46.56 4.10 -23.37
C ALA A 389 -47.55 4.15 -22.18
N ARG A 390 -47.18 4.86 -21.12
CA ARG A 390 -48.02 5.08 -19.94
C ARG A 390 -49.27 5.87 -20.27
N GLN A 391 -49.18 6.95 -21.03
CA GLN A 391 -50.31 7.75 -21.48
C GLN A 391 -51.30 6.92 -22.33
N ARG A 392 -50.76 6.13 -23.27
CA ARG A 392 -51.58 5.24 -24.13
C ARG A 392 -52.29 4.16 -23.34
N PHE A 393 -51.61 3.57 -22.35
CA PHE A 393 -52.21 2.58 -21.45
C PHE A 393 -53.29 3.20 -20.57
N GLN A 394 -53.06 4.39 -20.01
CA GLN A 394 -54.08 5.12 -19.23
C GLN A 394 -55.31 5.48 -20.04
N ALA A 395 -55.14 5.81 -21.31
CA ALA A 395 -56.23 6.10 -22.25
C ALA A 395 -56.97 4.85 -22.76
N GLY A 396 -56.53 3.63 -22.36
CA GLY A 396 -57.13 2.37 -22.82
C GLY A 396 -56.81 2.01 -24.28
N VAL A 397 -55.87 2.70 -24.92
CA VAL A 397 -55.51 2.54 -26.35
C VAL A 397 -54.45 1.48 -26.56
N ALA A 398 -53.65 1.18 -25.50
CA ALA A 398 -52.55 0.18 -25.51
C ALA A 398 -52.69 -0.78 -24.35
N GLY A 399 -52.21 -2.02 -24.56
CA GLY A 399 -52.13 -3.03 -23.49
C GLY A 399 -50.94 -2.81 -22.53
N ASN A 400 -51.00 -3.42 -21.36
CA ASN A 400 -49.93 -3.35 -20.32
C ASN A 400 -48.56 -3.79 -20.85
N ILE A 401 -48.48 -4.69 -21.81
CA ILE A 401 -47.23 -5.21 -22.40
C ILE A 401 -46.35 -4.10 -23.01
N GLU A 402 -46.97 -3.07 -23.64
CA GLU A 402 -46.26 -1.93 -24.23
C GLU A 402 -45.52 -1.15 -23.12
N VAL A 403 -46.18 -0.92 -21.97
CA VAL A 403 -45.57 -0.24 -20.83
C VAL A 403 -44.47 -1.05 -20.21
N ILE A 404 -44.66 -2.37 -20.06
CA ILE A 404 -43.63 -3.28 -19.50
C ILE A 404 -42.39 -3.25 -20.41
N THR A 405 -42.55 -3.35 -21.71
CA THR A 405 -41.44 -3.30 -22.66
C THR A 405 -40.69 -1.95 -22.62
N ALA A 406 -41.41 -0.84 -22.52
CA ALA A 406 -40.80 0.49 -22.36
C ALA A 406 -40.04 0.61 -21.00
N GLN A 407 -40.60 0.04 -19.92
CA GLN A 407 -39.90 0.00 -18.64
C GLN A 407 -38.59 -0.80 -18.68
N GLU A 408 -38.56 -1.95 -19.36
CA GLU A 408 -37.34 -2.73 -19.54
C GLU A 408 -36.30 -1.96 -20.38
N SER A 409 -36.79 -1.18 -21.40
CA SER A 409 -35.94 -0.30 -22.20
C SER A 409 -35.30 0.78 -21.31
N LEU A 410 -36.13 1.45 -20.47
CA LEU A 410 -35.64 2.45 -19.51
C LEU A 410 -34.64 1.89 -18.50
N LEU A 411 -34.92 0.69 -17.96
CA LEU A 411 -34.00 0.01 -17.02
C LEU A 411 -32.62 -0.22 -17.67
N ARG A 412 -32.60 -0.79 -18.88
CA ARG A 412 -31.37 -0.98 -19.65
C ARG A 412 -30.65 0.33 -19.96
N ALA A 413 -31.41 1.38 -20.27
CA ALA A 413 -30.84 2.71 -20.57
C ALA A 413 -30.23 3.37 -19.31
N ARG A 414 -30.87 3.22 -18.13
CA ARG A 414 -30.33 3.69 -16.85
C ARG A 414 -29.06 2.98 -16.49
N ASP A 415 -29.02 1.66 -16.63
CA ASP A 415 -27.81 0.87 -16.35
C ASP A 415 -26.66 1.30 -17.27
N ALA A 416 -26.94 1.47 -18.57
CA ALA A 416 -25.94 1.91 -19.53
C ALA A 416 -25.42 3.33 -19.24
N ASP A 417 -26.27 4.26 -18.78
CA ASP A 417 -25.84 5.62 -18.39
C ASP A 417 -24.97 5.60 -17.12
N ILE A 418 -25.34 4.82 -16.09
CA ILE A 418 -24.55 4.66 -14.87
C ILE A 418 -23.19 4.04 -15.21
N ASP A 419 -23.17 3.01 -16.07
CA ASP A 419 -21.94 2.34 -16.48
C ASP A 419 -21.04 3.25 -17.33
N ALA A 420 -21.62 4.05 -18.22
CA ALA A 420 -20.87 5.03 -19.02
C ALA A 420 -20.26 6.14 -18.15
N ARG A 421 -20.99 6.67 -17.17
CA ARG A 421 -20.44 7.63 -16.19
C ARG A 421 -19.31 7.03 -15.39
N PHE A 422 -19.48 5.81 -14.89
CA PHE A 422 -18.43 5.10 -14.16
C PHE A 422 -17.20 4.84 -15.04
N ALA A 423 -17.38 4.45 -16.30
CA ALA A 423 -16.29 4.28 -17.27
C ALA A 423 -15.52 5.59 -17.49
N ALA A 424 -16.22 6.73 -17.60
CA ALA A 424 -15.59 8.03 -17.75
C ALA A 424 -14.75 8.43 -16.52
N VAL A 425 -15.27 8.21 -15.31
CA VAL A 425 -14.53 8.45 -14.06
C VAL A 425 -13.32 7.51 -13.98
N SER A 426 -13.48 6.23 -14.27
CA SER A 426 -12.41 5.23 -14.23
C SER A 426 -11.28 5.55 -15.23
N ALA A 427 -11.65 6.01 -16.45
CA ALA A 427 -10.68 6.42 -17.48
C ALA A 427 -9.87 7.65 -17.01
N ARG A 428 -10.49 8.61 -16.32
CA ARG A 428 -9.78 9.75 -15.74
C ARG A 428 -8.82 9.35 -14.63
N ILE A 429 -9.25 8.47 -13.71
CA ILE A 429 -8.38 7.95 -12.67
C ILE A 429 -7.20 7.19 -13.29
N ALA A 430 -7.44 6.39 -14.35
CA ALA A 430 -6.40 5.69 -15.07
C ALA A 430 -5.40 6.65 -15.74
N LEU A 431 -5.90 7.72 -16.36
CA LEU A 431 -5.05 8.76 -16.96
C LEU A 431 -4.22 9.48 -15.90
N ALA A 432 -4.82 9.90 -14.79
CA ALA A 432 -4.09 10.53 -13.70
C ALA A 432 -2.99 9.59 -13.17
N ARG A 433 -3.26 8.30 -13.03
CA ARG A 433 -2.26 7.30 -12.64
C ARG A 433 -1.15 7.14 -13.67
N SER A 434 -1.50 7.06 -14.96
CA SER A 434 -0.51 6.93 -16.04
C SER A 434 0.42 8.15 -16.12
N MET A 435 -0.07 9.32 -15.73
CA MET A 435 0.70 10.57 -15.65
C MET A 435 1.43 10.77 -14.31
N GLY A 436 1.21 9.92 -13.29
CA GLY A 436 1.81 10.06 -11.96
C GLY A 436 1.18 11.14 -11.09
N SER A 437 -0.09 11.47 -11.33
CA SER A 437 -0.85 12.52 -10.64
C SER A 437 -2.09 12.00 -9.90
N ALA A 438 -2.18 10.68 -9.60
CA ALA A 438 -3.34 10.12 -8.90
C ALA A 438 -3.53 10.69 -7.48
N ARG A 439 -2.46 11.19 -6.86
CA ARG A 439 -2.51 11.84 -5.54
C ARG A 439 -3.21 13.20 -5.51
N THR A 440 -3.36 13.83 -6.67
CA THR A 440 -3.94 15.18 -6.82
C THR A 440 -5.36 15.16 -7.37
N LEU A 441 -5.96 13.96 -7.53
CA LEU A 441 -7.35 13.81 -7.93
C LEU A 441 -8.30 14.44 -6.92
N HIS A 442 -9.30 15.16 -7.39
CA HIS A 442 -10.31 15.86 -6.60
C HIS A 442 -11.70 15.79 -7.26
#